data_029100bf740136589e5f7963c610124f
#
_entry.id   029100bf740136589e5f7963c610124f
#
_cell.length_a   1.000
_cell.length_b   1.000
_cell.length_c   1.000
_cell.angle_alpha   90.00
_cell.angle_beta   90.00
_cell.angle_gamma   90.00
#
_symmetry.space_group_name_H-M   'P 1'
#
loop_
_entity.id
_entity.type
_entity.pdbx_description
1 polymer ?
#
loop_
_entity_poly.entity_id
_entity_poly.type
_entity_poly.pdbx_seq_one_letter_code
_entity_poly.pdbx_strand_id
1 'polypeptide(L)'
;MSAPRVFVPGDAAALSVGADAVAATIATEAQRRGIEIQITRTGTRGMLWLEPLVEVATPAGRVAYGPVQPADVASLFDAGFLGGGAHALAHGRTDAMPWMARQQRLSFERVGVIDTLSLADYRAHGGLAGLQRAREIGAQAVLQQVIDSGLRGRGGAGFPAGIKWRTVAQAPGPRKYIVCNADEGDSGTFADRMLIEGDPFALVEGMAIAGLAVGADRGVVYLRSEYPHAIAVLRRALALARSEGLLGAHFDIDLRVGAGAYICGEETSLLESLEGRRGQVRAKPPLPAHHGLFGRPTVVNNVLTLAAVPWILRHGGTAYASFGLGRSRGSMPVQLGGNLRRGGLFECAFGITLRELVHDIGGGTASGRPLRAVQVGGPLGAYFPESLLDTPLDYEAMAAAGGLVGHAGIVVFDDTVDMARQARFAFEFCALESCGKCTPCRIGSTRGAETLAKVARGEAPSVNLKVVEDLCTVMTDASLCALGGLTPLPVMSAIRHFREDFGVRGTP
;
A
#
# COMPACT_ATOMS: atom_id res chain seq x y z
N MET A 1 -23.06 23.17 25.57
CA MET A 1 -22.46 22.88 24.25
C MET A 1 -21.44 21.77 24.47
N SER A 2 -21.35 20.76 23.60
CA SER A 2 -20.30 19.75 23.69
C SER A 2 -18.93 20.38 23.51
N ALA A 3 -17.90 19.83 24.20
CA ALA A 3 -16.53 20.30 24.06
C ALA A 3 -16.07 20.25 22.59
N PRO A 4 -15.36 21.27 22.08
CA PRO A 4 -14.79 21.27 20.74
C PRO A 4 -13.93 20.02 20.51
N ARG A 5 -14.09 19.37 19.35
CA ARG A 5 -13.30 18.19 18.97
C ARG A 5 -12.17 18.59 18.04
N VAL A 6 -10.96 18.25 18.45
CA VAL A 6 -9.73 18.45 17.68
C VAL A 6 -9.18 17.09 17.27
N PHE A 7 -8.80 16.92 16.02
CA PHE A 7 -8.25 15.69 15.48
C PHE A 7 -6.79 15.91 15.10
N VAL A 8 -5.92 15.08 15.64
CA VAL A 8 -4.47 15.14 15.39
C VAL A 8 -4.01 13.74 14.97
N PRO A 9 -3.39 13.58 13.81
CA PRO A 9 -2.92 12.28 13.36
C PRO A 9 -1.94 11.65 14.36
N GLY A 10 -2.05 10.33 14.52
CA GLY A 10 -1.21 9.54 15.43
C GLY A 10 -0.53 8.36 14.73
N ASP A 11 -0.46 8.37 13.39
CA ASP A 11 0.27 7.41 12.59
C ASP A 11 1.76 7.77 12.46
N ALA A 12 2.57 6.83 11.99
CA ALA A 12 4.02 6.98 11.91
C ALA A 12 4.46 8.20 11.08
N ALA A 13 3.71 8.58 10.03
CA ALA A 13 4.06 9.72 9.19
C ALA A 13 3.94 11.04 9.97
N ALA A 14 2.80 11.26 10.61
CA ALA A 14 2.56 12.45 11.42
C ALA A 14 3.45 12.51 12.67
N LEU A 15 3.66 11.36 13.33
CA LEU A 15 4.56 11.26 14.50
C LEU A 15 5.99 11.66 14.17
N SER A 16 6.50 11.27 12.98
CA SER A 16 7.86 11.58 12.55
C SER A 16 8.14 13.08 12.38
N VAL A 17 7.09 13.89 12.21
CA VAL A 17 7.16 15.34 12.05
C VAL A 17 6.59 16.11 13.25
N GLY A 18 6.36 15.43 14.39
CA GLY A 18 6.08 16.05 15.68
C GLY A 18 4.61 16.13 16.09
N ALA A 19 3.71 15.33 15.54
CA ALA A 19 2.28 15.35 15.86
C ALA A 19 1.96 15.16 17.36
N ASP A 20 2.77 14.38 18.10
CA ASP A 20 2.60 14.22 19.55
C ASP A 20 2.89 15.52 20.32
N ALA A 21 3.96 16.24 19.93
CA ALA A 21 4.27 17.54 20.53
C ALA A 21 3.18 18.56 20.24
N VAL A 22 2.64 18.57 19.02
CA VAL A 22 1.51 19.44 18.65
C VAL A 22 0.27 19.10 19.48
N ALA A 23 -0.12 17.83 19.61
CA ALA A 23 -1.27 17.40 20.40
C ALA A 23 -1.12 17.78 21.89
N ALA A 24 0.07 17.57 22.47
CA ALA A 24 0.37 17.95 23.85
C ALA A 24 0.31 19.49 24.05
N THR A 25 0.85 20.26 23.11
CA THR A 25 0.81 21.73 23.17
C THR A 25 -0.62 22.25 23.04
N ILE A 26 -1.44 21.69 22.17
CA ILE A 26 -2.87 22.03 22.05
C ILE A 26 -3.59 21.77 23.37
N ALA A 27 -3.37 20.61 24.01
CA ALA A 27 -3.97 20.28 25.29
C ALA A 27 -3.56 21.28 26.40
N THR A 28 -2.26 21.58 26.49
CA THR A 28 -1.71 22.53 27.46
C THR A 28 -2.26 23.94 27.27
N GLU A 29 -2.32 24.41 26.02
CA GLU A 29 -2.82 25.76 25.71
C GLU A 29 -4.33 25.89 25.98
N ALA A 30 -5.11 24.85 25.66
CA ALA A 30 -6.53 24.80 26.03
C ALA A 30 -6.73 24.88 27.54
N GLN A 31 -5.96 24.10 28.32
CA GLN A 31 -5.99 24.15 29.78
C GLN A 31 -5.61 25.54 30.31
N ARG A 32 -4.54 26.16 29.79
CA ARG A 32 -4.11 27.52 30.16
C ARG A 32 -5.20 28.57 29.93
N ARG A 33 -6.03 28.38 28.89
CA ARG A 33 -7.14 29.28 28.55
C ARG A 33 -8.46 28.91 29.23
N GLY A 34 -8.52 27.83 30.01
CA GLY A 34 -9.75 27.37 30.66
C GLY A 34 -10.78 26.80 29.67
N ILE A 35 -10.32 26.30 28.50
CA ILE A 35 -11.18 25.75 27.45
C ILE A 35 -11.13 24.23 27.53
N GLU A 36 -12.29 23.58 27.69
CA GLU A 36 -12.41 22.12 27.59
C GLU A 36 -12.44 21.72 26.12
N ILE A 37 -11.56 20.78 25.72
CA ILE A 37 -11.49 20.22 24.38
C ILE A 37 -11.39 18.70 24.41
N GLN A 38 -11.81 18.04 23.33
CA GLN A 38 -11.57 16.60 23.12
C GLN A 38 -10.57 16.42 21.97
N ILE A 39 -9.38 15.86 22.26
CA ILE A 39 -8.41 15.48 21.23
C ILE A 39 -8.62 14.02 20.84
N THR A 40 -8.85 13.78 19.55
CA THR A 40 -8.97 12.45 18.94
C THR A 40 -7.74 12.15 18.10
N ARG A 41 -7.13 10.98 18.28
CA ARG A 41 -5.96 10.56 17.47
C ARG A 41 -6.46 9.72 16.30
N THR A 42 -6.27 10.23 15.10
CA THR A 42 -6.68 9.61 13.84
C THR A 42 -5.48 9.09 13.06
N GLY A 43 -5.68 8.37 11.94
CA GLY A 43 -4.64 8.23 10.91
C GLY A 43 -4.49 9.52 10.10
N THR A 44 -3.45 9.60 9.25
CA THR A 44 -3.29 10.69 8.29
C THR A 44 -4.33 10.64 7.17
N ARG A 45 -4.67 11.80 6.61
CA ARG A 45 -5.50 11.91 5.38
C ARG A 45 -4.75 11.52 4.10
N GLY A 46 -3.44 11.24 4.20
CA GLY A 46 -2.58 10.97 3.05
C GLY A 46 -1.94 12.21 2.42
N MET A 47 -2.22 13.40 2.94
CA MET A 47 -1.58 14.67 2.53
C MET A 47 -0.29 14.89 3.32
N LEU A 48 0.74 14.05 3.05
CA LEU A 48 1.93 13.99 3.91
C LEU A 48 2.72 15.30 3.96
N TRP A 49 2.62 16.16 2.94
CA TRP A 49 3.25 17.50 2.93
C TRP A 49 2.59 18.50 3.86
N LEU A 50 1.42 18.18 4.44
CA LEU A 50 0.69 19.02 5.40
C LEU A 50 0.75 18.48 6.82
N GLU A 51 1.48 17.38 7.06
CA GLU A 51 1.59 16.82 8.40
C GLU A 51 2.55 17.62 9.30
N PRO A 52 2.20 17.78 10.57
CA PRO A 52 0.98 17.39 11.26
C PRO A 52 -0.26 18.19 10.80
N LEU A 53 -1.26 17.50 10.27
CA LEU A 53 -2.52 18.11 9.85
C LEU A 53 -3.53 18.09 10.99
N VAL A 54 -3.77 19.22 11.62
CA VAL A 54 -4.77 19.37 12.69
C VAL A 54 -6.13 19.69 12.07
N GLU A 55 -7.17 18.93 12.43
CA GLU A 55 -8.54 19.21 12.01
C GLU A 55 -9.41 19.57 13.21
N VAL A 56 -10.38 20.47 13.02
CA VAL A 56 -11.36 20.85 14.03
C VAL A 56 -12.77 20.61 13.52
N ALA A 57 -13.62 20.00 14.35
CA ALA A 57 -15.03 19.84 14.01
C ALA A 57 -15.78 21.17 14.09
N THR A 58 -16.46 21.51 12.99
CA THR A 58 -17.35 22.68 12.94
C THR A 58 -18.74 22.23 12.41
N PRO A 59 -19.78 23.05 12.57
CA PRO A 59 -21.10 22.73 11.98
C PRO A 59 -21.06 22.52 10.47
N ALA A 60 -20.09 23.12 9.76
CA ALA A 60 -19.95 23.01 8.31
C ALA A 60 -19.07 21.81 7.87
N GLY A 61 -18.52 21.05 8.81
CA GLY A 61 -17.57 19.98 8.55
C GLY A 61 -16.22 20.20 9.25
N ARG A 62 -15.23 19.36 9.01
CA ARG A 62 -13.90 19.55 9.59
C ARG A 62 -13.11 20.61 8.82
N VAL A 63 -12.48 21.53 9.54
CA VAL A 63 -11.55 22.54 9.00
C VAL A 63 -10.13 22.09 9.32
N ALA A 64 -9.27 22.10 8.30
CA ALA A 64 -7.89 21.66 8.37
C ALA A 64 -6.91 22.81 8.53
N TYR A 65 -5.90 22.59 9.37
CA TYR A 65 -4.74 23.47 9.59
C TYR A 65 -3.46 22.65 9.45
N GLY A 66 -2.49 23.13 8.65
CA GLY A 66 -1.26 22.38 8.44
C GLY A 66 -0.22 23.08 7.55
N PRO A 67 1.06 22.68 7.64
CA PRO A 67 1.62 21.85 8.71
C PRO A 67 1.75 22.62 10.03
N VAL A 68 1.17 22.10 11.11
CA VAL A 68 1.17 22.76 12.43
C VAL A 68 2.45 22.41 13.20
N GLN A 69 3.11 23.42 13.75
CA GLN A 69 4.21 23.24 14.70
C GLN A 69 3.76 23.63 16.12
N PRO A 70 4.40 23.14 17.19
CA PRO A 70 4.07 23.57 18.56
C PRO A 70 4.07 25.10 18.74
N ALA A 71 4.94 25.83 18.06
CA ALA A 71 5.02 27.29 18.11
C ALA A 71 3.78 28.01 17.53
N ASP A 72 3.04 27.35 16.63
CA ASP A 72 1.87 27.95 15.98
C ASP A 72 0.61 27.86 16.86
N VAL A 73 0.61 26.99 17.87
CA VAL A 73 -0.61 26.63 18.63
C VAL A 73 -1.22 27.85 19.32
N ALA A 74 -0.42 28.71 19.95
CA ALA A 74 -0.95 29.89 20.62
C ALA A 74 -1.69 30.83 19.64
N SER A 75 -1.11 31.09 18.47
CA SER A 75 -1.71 31.93 17.42
C SER A 75 -2.95 31.30 16.79
N LEU A 76 -3.00 29.98 16.68
CA LEU A 76 -4.22 29.25 16.25
C LEU A 76 -5.37 29.49 17.24
N PHE A 77 -5.12 29.40 18.55
CA PHE A 77 -6.15 29.71 19.55
C PHE A 77 -6.57 31.18 19.47
N ASP A 78 -5.63 32.13 19.31
CA ASP A 78 -5.94 33.54 19.17
C ASP A 78 -6.80 33.84 17.95
N ALA A 79 -6.59 33.07 16.86
CA ALA A 79 -7.39 33.13 15.65
C ALA A 79 -8.75 32.40 15.75
N GLY A 80 -9.07 31.78 16.88
CA GLY A 80 -10.34 31.09 17.09
C GLY A 80 -10.44 29.79 16.29
N PHE A 81 -9.34 29.06 16.11
CA PHE A 81 -9.30 27.84 15.26
C PHE A 81 -10.30 26.78 15.69
N LEU A 82 -10.66 26.69 16.99
CA LEU A 82 -11.67 25.76 17.50
C LEU A 82 -13.07 25.94 16.86
N GLY A 83 -13.34 27.12 16.32
CA GLY A 83 -14.53 27.44 15.52
C GLY A 83 -14.30 27.49 14.02
N GLY A 84 -13.11 27.10 13.54
CA GLY A 84 -12.74 27.19 12.13
C GLY A 84 -12.23 28.58 11.72
N GLY A 85 -11.66 29.36 12.66
CA GLY A 85 -11.15 30.73 12.44
C GLY A 85 -10.06 30.80 11.38
N ALA A 86 -9.97 31.94 10.71
CA ALA A 86 -8.96 32.15 9.66
C ALA A 86 -7.55 32.26 10.24
N HIS A 87 -6.60 31.54 9.65
CA HIS A 87 -5.18 31.55 10.01
C HIS A 87 -4.33 31.27 8.77
N ALA A 88 -3.04 31.64 8.78
CA ALA A 88 -2.13 31.37 7.66
C ALA A 88 -1.99 29.87 7.33
N LEU A 89 -2.17 29.00 8.34
CA LEU A 89 -2.15 27.54 8.18
C LEU A 89 -3.52 26.94 7.84
N ALA A 90 -4.60 27.74 7.69
CA ALA A 90 -5.93 27.23 7.40
C ALA A 90 -6.06 26.84 5.92
N HIS A 91 -6.54 25.63 5.67
CA HIS A 91 -6.84 25.10 4.33
C HIS A 91 -8.33 25.02 4.02
N GLY A 92 -9.18 25.48 4.96
CA GLY A 92 -10.63 25.35 4.83
C GLY A 92 -11.14 23.95 5.15
N ARG A 93 -12.30 23.60 4.61
CA ARG A 93 -12.89 22.27 4.84
C ARG A 93 -12.03 21.17 4.23
N THR A 94 -11.69 20.16 5.04
CA THR A 94 -10.82 19.05 4.62
C THR A 94 -11.39 18.30 3.41
N ASP A 95 -12.69 18.01 3.40
CA ASP A 95 -13.37 17.29 2.31
C ASP A 95 -13.43 18.09 0.99
N ALA A 96 -13.37 19.41 1.07
CA ALA A 96 -13.36 20.32 -0.08
C ALA A 96 -11.95 20.60 -0.64
N MET A 97 -10.89 20.21 0.07
CA MET A 97 -9.52 20.37 -0.44
C MET A 97 -9.36 19.57 -1.75
N PRO A 98 -8.70 20.12 -2.79
CA PRO A 98 -8.60 19.47 -4.11
C PRO A 98 -8.07 18.02 -4.07
N TRP A 99 -7.12 17.74 -3.18
CA TRP A 99 -6.62 16.38 -2.98
C TRP A 99 -7.67 15.43 -2.43
N MET A 100 -8.51 15.86 -1.50
CA MET A 100 -9.55 15.02 -0.90
C MET A 100 -10.78 14.91 -1.81
N ALA A 101 -11.22 16.00 -2.42
CA ALA A 101 -12.41 16.05 -3.25
C ALA A 101 -12.32 15.21 -4.53
N ARG A 102 -11.10 14.93 -5.03
CA ARG A 102 -10.85 14.11 -6.22
C ARG A 102 -10.67 12.62 -5.91
N GLN A 103 -10.60 12.22 -4.64
CA GLN A 103 -10.45 10.82 -4.25
C GLN A 103 -11.79 10.06 -4.29
N GLN A 104 -11.67 8.77 -4.54
CA GLN A 104 -12.74 7.77 -4.41
C GLN A 104 -12.30 6.76 -3.34
N ARG A 105 -12.52 7.12 -2.08
CA ARG A 105 -12.00 6.36 -0.93
C ARG A 105 -12.97 5.24 -0.58
N LEU A 106 -12.65 4.03 -0.99
CA LEU A 106 -13.39 2.81 -0.64
C LEU A 106 -12.71 2.08 0.52
N SER A 107 -11.42 1.78 0.39
CA SER A 107 -10.64 1.11 1.43
C SER A 107 -10.20 2.07 2.55
N PHE A 108 -9.96 3.33 2.22
CA PHE A 108 -9.52 4.38 3.14
C PHE A 108 -10.64 5.31 3.60
N GLU A 109 -11.92 4.94 3.44
CA GLU A 109 -13.06 5.82 3.78
C GLU A 109 -13.01 6.36 5.22
N ARG A 110 -12.51 5.56 6.18
CA ARG A 110 -12.43 5.92 7.60
C ARG A 110 -11.05 6.39 8.06
N VAL A 111 -9.98 6.11 7.30
CA VAL A 111 -8.63 6.55 7.67
C VAL A 111 -8.55 8.07 7.72
N GLY A 112 -8.09 8.63 8.83
CA GLY A 112 -8.11 10.06 9.13
C GLY A 112 -9.47 10.59 9.61
N VAL A 113 -10.52 9.76 9.64
CA VAL A 113 -11.86 10.14 10.09
C VAL A 113 -12.11 9.71 11.53
N ILE A 114 -11.82 8.44 11.85
CA ILE A 114 -12.15 7.82 13.13
C ILE A 114 -10.98 7.87 14.13
N ASP A 115 -11.31 7.69 15.40
CA ASP A 115 -10.33 7.27 16.38
C ASP A 115 -9.87 5.84 16.05
N THR A 116 -8.59 5.70 15.75
CA THR A 116 -7.97 4.48 15.23
C THR A 116 -8.23 3.26 16.13
N LEU A 117 -8.29 3.44 17.43
CA LEU A 117 -8.43 2.35 18.40
C LEU A 117 -9.80 2.33 19.09
N SER A 118 -10.80 3.00 18.54
CA SER A 118 -12.18 2.96 18.99
C SER A 118 -13.05 2.06 18.12
N LEU A 119 -13.37 0.86 18.61
CA LEU A 119 -14.32 -0.02 17.91
C LEU A 119 -15.73 0.58 17.86
N ALA A 120 -16.09 1.41 18.85
CA ALA A 120 -17.35 2.15 18.86
C ALA A 120 -17.41 3.19 17.73
N ASP A 121 -16.31 3.95 17.53
CA ASP A 121 -16.22 4.92 16.44
C ASP A 121 -16.18 4.23 15.07
N TYR A 122 -15.47 3.09 14.96
CA TYR A 122 -15.50 2.24 13.77
C TYR A 122 -16.93 1.81 13.40
N ARG A 123 -17.72 1.32 14.39
CA ARG A 123 -19.14 0.94 14.19
C ARG A 123 -19.99 2.14 13.77
N ALA A 124 -19.81 3.29 14.41
CA ALA A 124 -20.56 4.52 14.11
C ALA A 124 -20.33 4.99 12.66
N HIS A 125 -19.19 4.65 12.05
CA HIS A 125 -18.84 4.95 10.66
C HIS A 125 -19.04 3.75 9.71
N GLY A 126 -19.99 2.86 10.02
CA GLY A 126 -20.38 1.73 9.15
C GLY A 126 -19.48 0.51 9.22
N GLY A 127 -18.55 0.46 10.15
CA GLY A 127 -17.75 -0.75 10.43
C GLY A 127 -18.60 -1.88 10.98
N LEU A 128 -18.17 -3.11 10.75
CA LEU A 128 -18.83 -4.39 11.04
C LEU A 128 -20.12 -4.66 10.25
N ALA A 129 -20.64 -3.70 9.48
CA ALA A 129 -21.82 -3.93 8.66
C ALA A 129 -21.56 -4.98 7.55
N GLY A 130 -20.33 -5.02 7.00
CA GLY A 130 -19.91 -6.04 6.04
C GLY A 130 -19.89 -7.44 6.66
N LEU A 131 -19.34 -7.60 7.85
CA LEU A 131 -19.32 -8.88 8.57
C LEU A 131 -20.72 -9.32 9.01
N GLN A 132 -21.56 -8.39 9.47
CA GLN A 132 -22.95 -8.69 9.75
C GLN A 132 -23.65 -9.22 8.51
N ARG A 133 -23.51 -8.52 7.40
CA ARG A 133 -24.08 -8.95 6.11
C ARG A 133 -23.54 -10.33 5.69
N ALA A 134 -22.23 -10.57 5.85
CA ALA A 134 -21.62 -11.86 5.53
C ALA A 134 -22.24 -13.02 6.34
N ARG A 135 -22.53 -12.80 7.63
CA ARG A 135 -23.20 -13.79 8.48
C ARG A 135 -24.65 -14.06 8.05
N GLU A 136 -25.37 -13.02 7.59
CA GLU A 136 -26.74 -13.14 7.10
C GLU A 136 -26.83 -13.96 5.81
N ILE A 137 -25.96 -13.68 4.84
CA ILE A 137 -26.03 -14.32 3.51
C ILE A 137 -25.30 -15.65 3.40
N GLY A 138 -24.38 -15.94 4.33
CA GLY A 138 -23.62 -17.18 4.40
C GLY A 138 -22.45 -17.26 3.40
N ALA A 139 -21.58 -18.25 3.63
CA ALA A 139 -20.28 -18.40 2.98
C ALA A 139 -20.34 -18.39 1.44
N GLN A 140 -21.28 -19.13 0.85
CA GLN A 140 -21.42 -19.25 -0.60
C GLN A 140 -21.77 -17.90 -1.26
N ALA A 141 -22.71 -17.15 -0.68
CA ALA A 141 -23.08 -15.84 -1.20
C ALA A 141 -21.98 -14.81 -1.00
N VAL A 142 -21.21 -14.89 0.11
CA VAL A 142 -20.01 -14.06 0.32
C VAL A 142 -18.99 -14.30 -0.79
N LEU A 143 -18.68 -15.56 -1.10
CA LEU A 143 -17.77 -15.91 -2.21
C LEU A 143 -18.26 -15.32 -3.54
N GLN A 144 -19.57 -15.41 -3.81
CA GLN A 144 -20.15 -14.84 -5.04
C GLN A 144 -20.02 -13.32 -5.07
N GLN A 145 -20.28 -12.61 -3.97
CA GLN A 145 -20.09 -11.15 -3.89
C GLN A 145 -18.64 -10.73 -4.19
N VAL A 146 -17.66 -11.47 -3.66
CA VAL A 146 -16.23 -11.20 -3.94
C VAL A 146 -15.88 -11.50 -5.39
N ILE A 147 -16.47 -12.54 -6.01
CA ILE A 147 -16.29 -12.83 -7.43
C ILE A 147 -16.91 -11.71 -8.29
N ASP A 148 -18.15 -11.34 -8.02
CA ASP A 148 -18.92 -10.33 -8.77
C ASP A 148 -18.26 -8.93 -8.66
N SER A 149 -17.58 -8.66 -7.56
CA SER A 149 -16.83 -7.40 -7.38
C SER A 149 -15.66 -7.24 -8.35
N GLY A 150 -15.17 -8.34 -8.93
CA GLY A 150 -13.97 -8.32 -9.75
C GLY A 150 -12.70 -7.92 -8.99
N LEU A 151 -12.72 -7.99 -7.65
CA LEU A 151 -11.55 -7.63 -6.82
C LEU A 151 -10.33 -8.47 -7.19
N ARG A 152 -9.27 -7.78 -7.60
CA ARG A 152 -7.95 -8.37 -7.85
C ARG A 152 -7.02 -8.07 -6.68
N GLY A 153 -6.05 -8.95 -6.43
CA GLY A 153 -5.05 -8.76 -5.37
C GLY A 153 -4.32 -7.43 -5.49
N ARG A 154 -4.23 -6.67 -4.40
CA ARG A 154 -3.61 -5.34 -4.31
C ARG A 154 -2.12 -5.38 -3.95
N GLY A 155 -1.57 -6.56 -3.67
CA GLY A 155 -0.16 -6.75 -3.32
C GLY A 155 0.77 -7.02 -4.51
N GLY A 156 0.43 -6.57 -5.72
CA GLY A 156 1.29 -6.60 -6.90
C GLY A 156 0.87 -7.58 -8.00
N ALA A 157 0.56 -8.83 -7.68
CA ALA A 157 0.27 -9.87 -8.68
C ALA A 157 -1.08 -9.70 -9.42
N GLY A 158 -2.02 -8.94 -8.88
CA GLY A 158 -3.31 -8.67 -9.53
C GLY A 158 -4.18 -9.90 -9.80
N PHE A 159 -3.97 -11.02 -9.11
CA PHE A 159 -4.77 -12.24 -9.28
C PHE A 159 -6.19 -12.05 -8.69
N PRO A 160 -7.26 -12.55 -9.36
CA PRO A 160 -8.63 -12.41 -8.86
C PRO A 160 -8.83 -13.07 -7.48
N ALA A 161 -9.19 -12.24 -6.48
CA ALA A 161 -9.33 -12.68 -5.09
C ALA A 161 -10.44 -13.73 -4.92
N GLY A 162 -11.58 -13.55 -5.58
CA GLY A 162 -12.71 -14.47 -5.50
C GLY A 162 -12.38 -15.88 -6.04
N ILE A 163 -11.55 -15.99 -7.08
CA ILE A 163 -11.07 -17.29 -7.60
C ILE A 163 -10.18 -17.97 -6.56
N LYS A 164 -9.23 -17.24 -5.96
CA LYS A 164 -8.36 -17.78 -4.89
C LYS A 164 -9.18 -18.27 -3.70
N TRP A 165 -10.16 -17.50 -3.24
CA TRP A 165 -11.03 -17.88 -2.13
C TRP A 165 -11.88 -19.10 -2.44
N ARG A 166 -12.49 -19.16 -3.63
CA ARG A 166 -13.27 -20.33 -4.07
C ARG A 166 -12.42 -21.58 -4.10
N THR A 167 -11.19 -21.50 -4.62
CA THR A 167 -10.27 -22.64 -4.65
C THR A 167 -9.97 -23.17 -3.24
N VAL A 168 -9.70 -22.29 -2.28
CA VAL A 168 -9.46 -22.66 -0.88
C VAL A 168 -10.74 -23.20 -0.24
N ALA A 169 -11.91 -22.59 -0.49
CA ALA A 169 -13.19 -23.04 0.04
C ALA A 169 -13.50 -24.48 -0.39
N GLN A 170 -13.17 -24.84 -1.64
CA GLN A 170 -13.40 -26.18 -2.22
C GLN A 170 -12.29 -27.19 -1.88
N ALA A 171 -11.12 -26.73 -1.47
CA ALA A 171 -10.01 -27.62 -1.13
C ALA A 171 -10.36 -28.51 0.08
N PRO A 172 -10.11 -29.84 0.00
CA PRO A 172 -10.33 -30.74 1.12
C PRO A 172 -9.29 -30.51 2.21
N GLY A 173 -9.68 -30.74 3.47
CA GLY A 173 -8.77 -30.70 4.62
C GLY A 173 -9.48 -30.37 5.91
N PRO A 174 -8.92 -30.79 7.06
CA PRO A 174 -9.55 -30.59 8.37
C PRO A 174 -9.44 -29.14 8.87
N ARG A 175 -8.53 -28.35 8.32
CA ARG A 175 -8.31 -26.94 8.69
C ARG A 175 -7.84 -26.13 7.48
N LYS A 176 -8.23 -24.86 7.45
CA LYS A 176 -7.82 -23.85 6.47
C LYS A 176 -7.31 -22.62 7.19
N TYR A 177 -6.50 -21.82 6.50
CA TYR A 177 -5.93 -20.61 7.08
C TYR A 177 -6.19 -19.38 6.20
N ILE A 178 -6.34 -18.22 6.86
CA ILE A 178 -6.24 -16.91 6.22
C ILE A 178 -4.91 -16.28 6.62
N VAL A 179 -4.06 -15.99 5.66
CA VAL A 179 -2.79 -15.30 5.89
C VAL A 179 -2.87 -13.92 5.22
N CYS A 180 -2.77 -12.89 6.05
CA CYS A 180 -2.59 -11.53 5.57
C CYS A 180 -1.10 -11.28 5.36
N ASN A 181 -0.73 -11.02 4.11
CA ASN A 181 0.61 -10.55 3.77
C ASN A 181 0.68 -9.04 4.00
N ALA A 182 1.34 -8.63 5.07
CA ALA A 182 1.64 -7.26 5.44
C ALA A 182 3.15 -6.98 5.40
N ASP A 183 3.89 -7.71 4.56
CA ASP A 183 5.31 -7.50 4.28
C ASP A 183 5.45 -6.49 3.12
N GLU A 184 5.03 -5.26 3.36
CA GLU A 184 5.06 -4.15 2.40
C GLU A 184 6.49 -3.66 2.18
N GLY A 185 7.23 -4.36 1.31
CA GLY A 185 8.66 -4.16 1.11
C GLY A 185 9.04 -3.26 -0.06
N ASP A 186 8.11 -2.92 -0.95
CA ASP A 186 8.38 -2.12 -2.14
C ASP A 186 8.79 -0.69 -1.77
N SER A 187 9.87 -0.19 -2.38
CA SER A 187 10.25 1.21 -2.24
C SER A 187 9.16 2.13 -2.77
N GLY A 188 8.83 3.18 -2.00
CA GLY A 188 7.75 4.11 -2.32
C GLY A 188 6.36 3.64 -1.91
N THR A 189 6.19 2.48 -1.26
CA THR A 189 4.91 2.00 -0.76
C THR A 189 4.79 2.12 0.76
N PHE A 190 3.58 2.45 1.22
CA PHE A 190 3.23 2.63 2.63
C PHE A 190 1.72 2.56 2.89
N ALA A 191 0.92 2.08 1.93
CA ALA A 191 -0.55 2.04 2.05
C ALA A 191 -1.02 1.00 3.05
N ASP A 192 -0.36 -0.18 3.10
CA ASP A 192 -0.66 -1.21 4.09
C ASP A 192 -0.42 -0.70 5.51
N ARG A 193 0.74 -0.04 5.73
CA ARG A 193 1.07 0.61 6.98
C ARG A 193 0.02 1.65 7.38
N MET A 194 -0.32 2.58 6.46
CA MET A 194 -1.30 3.63 6.73
C MET A 194 -2.68 3.07 7.07
N LEU A 195 -3.10 1.99 6.42
CA LEU A 195 -4.37 1.34 6.75
C LEU A 195 -4.32 0.73 8.16
N ILE A 196 -3.28 -0.02 8.48
CA ILE A 196 -3.12 -0.65 9.81
C ILE A 196 -3.06 0.41 10.92
N GLU A 197 -2.37 1.52 10.67
CA GLU A 197 -2.22 2.62 11.62
C GLU A 197 -3.43 3.54 11.70
N GLY A 198 -4.33 3.54 10.71
CA GLY A 198 -5.48 4.46 10.64
C GLY A 198 -6.85 3.80 10.76
N ASP A 199 -7.01 2.54 10.32
CA ASP A 199 -8.25 1.75 10.41
C ASP A 199 -7.95 0.24 10.50
N PRO A 200 -7.31 -0.23 11.58
CA PRO A 200 -6.94 -1.63 11.74
C PRO A 200 -8.15 -2.58 11.78
N PHE A 201 -9.32 -2.07 12.17
CA PHE A 201 -10.53 -2.89 12.26
C PHE A 201 -11.09 -3.25 10.88
N ALA A 202 -10.83 -2.46 9.83
CA ALA A 202 -11.17 -2.84 8.46
C ALA A 202 -10.44 -4.11 8.01
N LEU A 203 -9.15 -4.24 8.38
CA LEU A 203 -8.38 -5.46 8.13
C LEU A 203 -8.92 -6.64 8.95
N VAL A 204 -9.20 -6.44 10.24
CA VAL A 204 -9.74 -7.48 11.13
C VAL A 204 -11.10 -7.98 10.61
N GLU A 205 -12.00 -7.08 10.22
CA GLU A 205 -13.30 -7.40 9.63
C GLU A 205 -13.13 -8.19 8.32
N GLY A 206 -12.27 -7.70 7.42
CA GLY A 206 -12.00 -8.37 6.14
C GLY A 206 -11.45 -9.77 6.29
N MET A 207 -10.55 -9.99 7.26
CA MET A 207 -10.03 -11.33 7.57
C MET A 207 -11.11 -12.24 8.17
N ALA A 208 -11.98 -11.73 9.05
CA ALA A 208 -13.09 -12.50 9.60
C ALA A 208 -14.11 -12.91 8.53
N ILE A 209 -14.41 -12.02 7.59
CA ILE A 209 -15.26 -12.33 6.42
C ILE A 209 -14.60 -13.40 5.54
N ALA A 210 -13.29 -13.29 5.29
CA ALA A 210 -12.56 -14.30 4.51
C ALA A 210 -12.58 -15.66 5.21
N GLY A 211 -12.40 -15.70 6.54
CA GLY A 211 -12.50 -16.90 7.35
C GLY A 211 -13.86 -17.58 7.22
N LEU A 212 -14.94 -16.82 7.36
CA LEU A 212 -16.30 -17.30 7.17
C LEU A 212 -16.50 -17.87 5.75
N ALA A 213 -16.04 -17.14 4.73
CA ALA A 213 -16.24 -17.51 3.33
C ALA A 213 -15.57 -18.83 2.95
N VAL A 214 -14.38 -19.14 3.48
CA VAL A 214 -13.61 -20.34 3.09
C VAL A 214 -13.69 -21.46 4.13
N GLY A 215 -14.29 -21.19 5.30
CA GLY A 215 -14.38 -22.15 6.42
C GLY A 215 -13.05 -22.26 7.18
N ALA A 216 -12.32 -21.15 7.36
CA ALA A 216 -11.14 -21.08 8.20
C ALA A 216 -11.48 -20.55 9.59
N ASP A 217 -10.88 -21.14 10.62
CA ASP A 217 -11.00 -20.72 12.04
C ASP A 217 -9.80 -19.89 12.53
N ARG A 218 -8.75 -19.80 11.73
CA ARG A 218 -7.50 -19.10 12.08
C ARG A 218 -7.02 -18.18 10.97
N GLY A 219 -6.67 -16.95 11.40
CA GLY A 219 -5.98 -15.96 10.62
C GLY A 219 -4.58 -15.66 11.18
N VAL A 220 -3.66 -15.27 10.31
CA VAL A 220 -2.34 -14.78 10.70
C VAL A 220 -2.05 -13.53 9.89
N VAL A 221 -1.67 -12.45 10.57
CA VAL A 221 -1.08 -11.28 9.91
C VAL A 221 0.44 -11.40 10.01
N TYR A 222 1.11 -11.49 8.86
CA TYR A 222 2.57 -11.44 8.76
C TYR A 222 2.97 -10.00 8.46
N LEU A 223 3.42 -9.28 9.49
CA LEU A 223 3.75 -7.85 9.44
C LEU A 223 5.25 -7.66 9.53
N ARG A 224 5.82 -6.86 8.63
CA ARG A 224 7.25 -6.59 8.61
C ARG A 224 7.74 -5.90 9.89
N SER A 225 8.98 -6.25 10.32
CA SER A 225 9.59 -5.72 11.56
C SER A 225 9.87 -4.22 11.50
N GLU A 226 10.01 -3.65 10.30
CA GLU A 226 10.33 -2.24 10.07
C GLU A 226 9.15 -1.28 10.33
N TYR A 227 7.98 -1.84 10.68
CA TYR A 227 6.78 -1.06 11.03
C TYR A 227 6.42 -1.18 12.53
N PRO A 228 7.28 -0.72 13.46
CA PRO A 228 7.08 -0.92 14.90
C PRO A 228 5.79 -0.27 15.40
N HIS A 229 5.39 0.88 14.84
CA HIS A 229 4.15 1.56 15.23
C HIS A 229 2.92 0.76 14.76
N ALA A 230 2.87 0.31 13.51
CA ALA A 230 1.79 -0.54 13.01
C ALA A 230 1.66 -1.85 13.80
N ILE A 231 2.79 -2.46 14.21
CA ILE A 231 2.81 -3.63 15.10
C ILE A 231 2.13 -3.32 16.44
N ALA A 232 2.43 -2.18 17.04
CA ALA A 232 1.83 -1.77 18.32
C ALA A 232 0.34 -1.49 18.18
N VAL A 233 -0.08 -0.77 17.14
CA VAL A 233 -1.49 -0.46 16.84
C VAL A 233 -2.27 -1.75 16.60
N LEU A 234 -1.77 -2.65 15.75
CA LEU A 234 -2.47 -3.89 15.42
C LEU A 234 -2.61 -4.81 16.65
N ARG A 235 -1.58 -4.92 17.49
CA ARG A 235 -1.68 -5.69 18.77
C ARG A 235 -2.80 -5.18 19.64
N ARG A 236 -2.94 -3.86 19.79
CA ARG A 236 -4.00 -3.24 20.57
C ARG A 236 -5.37 -3.47 19.93
N ALA A 237 -5.48 -3.30 18.61
CA ALA A 237 -6.73 -3.54 17.88
C ALA A 237 -7.21 -5.00 18.00
N LEU A 238 -6.30 -5.98 17.89
CA LEU A 238 -6.62 -7.40 18.08
C LEU A 238 -7.07 -7.69 19.52
N ALA A 239 -6.42 -7.09 20.53
CA ALA A 239 -6.83 -7.24 21.94
C ALA A 239 -8.24 -6.66 22.17
N LEU A 240 -8.53 -5.47 21.63
CA LEU A 240 -9.86 -4.86 21.67
C LEU A 240 -10.92 -5.70 20.94
N ALA A 241 -10.58 -6.23 19.75
CA ALA A 241 -11.49 -7.08 19.00
C ALA A 241 -11.85 -8.37 19.76
N ARG A 242 -10.90 -8.95 20.52
CA ARG A 242 -11.15 -10.11 21.38
C ARG A 242 -12.00 -9.74 22.59
N SER A 243 -11.71 -8.63 23.29
CA SER A 243 -12.50 -8.20 24.47
C SER A 243 -13.95 -7.88 24.12
N GLU A 244 -14.20 -7.42 22.89
CA GLU A 244 -15.53 -7.12 22.35
C GLU A 244 -16.22 -8.33 21.68
N GLY A 245 -15.62 -9.52 21.73
CA GLY A 245 -16.15 -10.76 21.16
C GLY A 245 -16.22 -10.81 19.62
N LEU A 246 -15.50 -9.92 18.95
CA LEU A 246 -15.38 -9.94 17.49
C LEU A 246 -14.48 -11.08 17.02
N LEU A 247 -13.41 -11.35 17.77
CA LEU A 247 -12.47 -12.45 17.58
C LEU A 247 -12.55 -13.46 18.75
N GLY A 248 -12.15 -14.70 18.48
CA GLY A 248 -12.03 -15.77 19.50
C GLY A 248 -12.80 -17.03 19.15
N ALA A 249 -14.12 -17.07 19.39
CA ALA A 249 -14.90 -18.30 19.35
C ALA A 249 -14.98 -18.99 17.97
N HIS A 250 -15.16 -18.21 16.90
CA HIS A 250 -15.37 -18.75 15.55
C HIS A 250 -14.16 -18.50 14.62
N PHE A 251 -13.46 -17.41 14.84
CA PHE A 251 -12.29 -17.01 14.09
C PHE A 251 -11.38 -16.17 14.97
N ASP A 252 -10.10 -16.45 14.96
CA ASP A 252 -9.11 -15.65 15.70
C ASP A 252 -7.91 -15.33 14.81
N ILE A 253 -7.22 -14.23 15.12
CA ILE A 253 -6.11 -13.69 14.35
C ILE A 253 -4.86 -13.57 15.22
N ASP A 254 -3.78 -14.23 14.79
CA ASP A 254 -2.45 -14.06 15.36
C ASP A 254 -1.64 -13.02 14.57
N LEU A 255 -0.85 -12.20 15.27
CA LEU A 255 0.15 -11.34 14.66
C LEU A 255 1.53 -12.01 14.73
N ARG A 256 2.19 -12.14 13.57
CA ARG A 256 3.57 -12.60 13.44
C ARG A 256 4.41 -11.48 12.82
N VAL A 257 5.51 -11.17 13.47
CA VAL A 257 6.45 -10.13 12.99
C VAL A 257 7.51 -10.82 12.13
N GLY A 258 7.71 -10.29 10.93
CA GLY A 258 8.73 -10.76 10.01
C GLY A 258 10.15 -10.45 10.50
N ALA A 259 11.15 -11.03 9.84
CA ALA A 259 12.56 -10.88 10.20
C ALA A 259 13.30 -9.85 9.30
N GLY A 260 12.58 -9.04 8.53
CA GLY A 260 13.19 -7.97 7.72
C GLY A 260 13.79 -8.45 6.38
N ALA A 261 13.14 -9.41 5.71
CA ALA A 261 13.56 -9.88 4.40
C ALA A 261 12.48 -9.60 3.35
N TYR A 262 12.79 -8.79 2.34
CA TYR A 262 11.88 -8.44 1.23
C TYR A 262 11.27 -9.68 0.55
N ILE A 263 12.09 -10.74 0.36
CA ILE A 263 11.59 -11.97 -0.28
C ILE A 263 10.43 -12.62 0.49
N CYS A 264 10.26 -12.33 1.78
CA CYS A 264 9.13 -12.83 2.56
C CYS A 264 7.79 -12.15 2.20
N GLY A 265 7.79 -11.14 1.32
CA GLY A 265 6.61 -10.68 0.60
C GLY A 265 6.10 -11.66 -0.47
N GLU A 266 6.94 -12.59 -0.95
CA GLU A 266 6.49 -13.70 -1.80
C GLU A 266 5.72 -14.73 -0.96
N GLU A 267 4.51 -15.11 -1.42
CA GLU A 267 3.56 -15.88 -0.60
C GLU A 267 4.12 -17.18 -0.02
N THR A 268 4.97 -17.90 -0.74
CA THR A 268 5.52 -19.20 -0.28
C THR A 268 6.74 -19.00 0.63
N SER A 269 7.56 -17.98 0.39
CA SER A 269 8.65 -17.59 1.28
C SER A 269 8.11 -17.09 2.63
N LEU A 270 7.02 -16.32 2.60
CA LEU A 270 6.28 -15.92 3.79
C LEU A 270 5.81 -17.13 4.60
N LEU A 271 5.24 -18.16 3.94
CA LEU A 271 4.79 -19.38 4.60
C LEU A 271 5.95 -20.16 5.24
N GLU A 272 7.12 -20.25 4.57
CA GLU A 272 8.32 -20.84 5.17
C GLU A 272 8.73 -20.10 6.46
N SER A 273 8.73 -18.75 6.41
CA SER A 273 9.04 -17.92 7.57
C SER A 273 8.03 -18.13 8.73
N LEU A 274 6.74 -18.20 8.43
CA LEU A 274 5.71 -18.51 9.43
C LEU A 274 5.88 -19.88 10.08
N GLU A 275 6.40 -20.84 9.32
CA GLU A 275 6.67 -22.20 9.79
C GLU A 275 8.04 -22.33 10.51
N GLY A 276 8.73 -21.20 10.75
CA GLY A 276 10.02 -21.17 11.46
C GLY A 276 11.20 -21.63 10.62
N ARG A 277 11.06 -21.65 9.30
CA ARG A 277 12.13 -21.98 8.36
C ARG A 277 12.68 -20.74 7.68
N ARG A 278 13.86 -20.89 7.05
CA ARG A 278 14.40 -19.82 6.20
C ARG A 278 13.39 -19.44 5.11
N GLY A 279 13.17 -18.15 4.91
CA GLY A 279 12.30 -17.63 3.86
C GLY A 279 12.85 -17.96 2.47
N GLN A 280 12.43 -19.09 1.93
CA GLN A 280 12.76 -19.55 0.58
C GLN A 280 11.48 -19.86 -0.19
N VAL A 281 11.49 -19.53 -1.48
CA VAL A 281 10.37 -19.80 -2.39
C VAL A 281 10.14 -21.30 -2.55
N ARG A 282 8.88 -21.74 -2.48
CA ARG A 282 8.47 -23.10 -2.84
C ARG A 282 8.23 -23.20 -4.34
N ALA A 283 8.56 -24.33 -4.95
CA ALA A 283 8.13 -24.62 -6.32
C ALA A 283 6.59 -24.70 -6.39
N LYS A 284 6.00 -24.19 -7.46
CA LYS A 284 4.57 -24.29 -7.75
C LYS A 284 4.38 -25.05 -9.06
N PRO A 285 3.47 -26.02 -9.16
CA PRO A 285 2.55 -26.54 -8.13
C PRO A 285 3.25 -27.36 -7.03
N PRO A 286 2.62 -27.58 -5.84
CA PRO A 286 1.26 -27.16 -5.48
C PRO A 286 1.17 -25.69 -5.09
N LEU A 287 0.00 -25.06 -5.36
CA LEU A 287 -0.29 -23.70 -4.92
C LEU A 287 -0.64 -23.67 -3.42
N PRO A 288 -0.40 -22.55 -2.70
CA PRO A 288 -0.81 -22.37 -1.29
C PRO A 288 -2.30 -22.61 -1.05
N ALA A 289 -3.14 -22.38 -2.06
CA ALA A 289 -4.57 -22.70 -2.00
C ALA A 289 -4.87 -24.19 -1.70
N HIS A 290 -3.92 -25.08 -2.01
CA HIS A 290 -4.00 -26.53 -1.72
C HIS A 290 -3.04 -26.94 -0.62
N HIS A 291 -1.79 -26.43 -0.63
CA HIS A 291 -0.70 -26.77 0.30
C HIS A 291 0.03 -25.51 0.76
N GLY A 292 -0.62 -24.73 1.62
CA GLY A 292 -0.08 -23.49 2.20
C GLY A 292 0.53 -23.70 3.58
N LEU A 293 0.07 -22.93 4.57
CA LEU A 293 0.58 -22.93 5.94
C LEU A 293 0.41 -24.31 6.60
N PHE A 294 1.51 -24.89 7.08
CA PHE A 294 1.57 -26.25 7.63
C PHE A 294 0.99 -27.32 6.70
N GLY A 295 1.15 -27.14 5.38
CA GLY A 295 0.62 -28.04 4.37
C GLY A 295 -0.91 -28.00 4.21
N ARG A 296 -1.59 -27.00 4.75
CA ARG A 296 -3.06 -26.87 4.71
C ARG A 296 -3.49 -25.84 3.67
N PRO A 297 -4.72 -25.96 3.12
CA PRO A 297 -5.27 -24.96 2.22
C PRO A 297 -5.25 -23.56 2.86
N THR A 298 -4.65 -22.59 2.16
CA THR A 298 -4.41 -21.26 2.71
C THR A 298 -4.75 -20.17 1.70
N VAL A 299 -5.55 -19.19 2.13
CA VAL A 299 -5.68 -17.91 1.43
C VAL A 299 -4.52 -17.02 1.86
N VAL A 300 -3.67 -16.59 0.92
CA VAL A 300 -2.70 -15.53 1.16
C VAL A 300 -3.16 -14.30 0.39
N ASN A 301 -3.50 -13.23 1.11
CA ASN A 301 -3.90 -11.94 0.52
C ASN A 301 -3.16 -10.79 1.22
N ASN A 302 -2.90 -9.72 0.45
CA ASN A 302 -2.38 -8.47 0.95
C ASN A 302 -3.41 -7.73 1.82
N VAL A 303 -2.96 -6.78 2.65
CA VAL A 303 -3.76 -5.93 3.56
C VAL A 303 -4.89 -5.23 2.82
N LEU A 304 -4.59 -4.50 1.74
CA LEU A 304 -5.59 -3.72 0.99
C LEU A 304 -6.65 -4.62 0.33
N THR A 305 -6.25 -5.82 -0.09
CA THR A 305 -7.19 -6.80 -0.65
C THR A 305 -8.23 -7.22 0.39
N LEU A 306 -7.79 -7.52 1.61
CA LEU A 306 -8.68 -7.90 2.70
C LEU A 306 -9.52 -6.73 3.19
N ALA A 307 -8.94 -5.54 3.31
CA ALA A 307 -9.62 -4.34 3.76
C ALA A 307 -10.68 -3.80 2.78
N ALA A 308 -10.62 -4.16 1.50
CA ALA A 308 -11.66 -3.82 0.53
C ALA A 308 -12.95 -4.65 0.72
N VAL A 309 -12.85 -5.83 1.33
CA VAL A 309 -13.97 -6.78 1.45
C VAL A 309 -15.14 -6.26 2.31
N PRO A 310 -14.93 -5.61 3.47
CA PRO A 310 -16.02 -5.02 4.24
C PRO A 310 -16.88 -4.06 3.42
N TRP A 311 -16.26 -3.21 2.60
CA TRP A 311 -16.97 -2.31 1.71
C TRP A 311 -17.79 -3.07 0.66
N ILE A 312 -17.21 -4.11 0.06
CA ILE A 312 -17.89 -4.96 -0.93
C ILE A 312 -19.13 -5.61 -0.32
N LEU A 313 -19.03 -6.16 0.89
CA LEU A 313 -20.15 -6.83 1.53
C LEU A 313 -21.24 -5.84 1.98
N ARG A 314 -20.86 -4.62 2.38
CA ARG A 314 -21.80 -3.57 2.79
C ARG A 314 -22.59 -3.02 1.61
N HIS A 315 -21.96 -2.82 0.44
CA HIS A 315 -22.54 -2.15 -0.71
C HIS A 315 -22.91 -3.08 -1.87
N GLY A 316 -22.39 -4.30 -1.88
CA GLY A 316 -22.56 -5.30 -2.93
C GLY A 316 -21.41 -5.34 -3.93
N GLY A 317 -21.14 -6.56 -4.46
CA GLY A 317 -20.04 -6.80 -5.41
C GLY A 317 -20.18 -5.97 -6.68
N THR A 318 -21.39 -5.87 -7.23
CA THR A 318 -21.66 -5.07 -8.44
C THR A 318 -21.42 -3.57 -8.23
N ALA A 319 -21.70 -3.04 -7.04
CA ALA A 319 -21.40 -1.65 -6.70
C ALA A 319 -19.90 -1.38 -6.71
N TYR A 320 -19.08 -2.33 -6.17
CA TYR A 320 -17.62 -2.23 -6.25
C TYR A 320 -17.12 -2.35 -7.70
N ALA A 321 -17.73 -3.24 -8.50
CA ALA A 321 -17.38 -3.45 -9.90
C ALA A 321 -17.74 -2.25 -10.80
N SER A 322 -18.58 -1.31 -10.34
CA SER A 322 -18.89 -0.08 -11.09
C SER A 322 -17.73 0.92 -11.08
N PHE A 323 -16.77 0.80 -10.15
CA PHE A 323 -15.55 1.59 -10.14
C PHE A 323 -14.48 0.91 -11.01
N GLY A 324 -13.62 1.73 -11.63
CA GLY A 324 -12.47 1.25 -12.37
C GLY A 324 -12.72 1.06 -13.86
N LEU A 325 -11.74 0.45 -14.54
CA LEU A 325 -11.68 0.29 -15.99
C LEU A 325 -11.53 -1.19 -16.38
N GLY A 326 -12.25 -1.65 -17.41
CA GLY A 326 -12.09 -3.00 -17.95
C GLY A 326 -12.20 -4.10 -16.89
N ARG A 327 -11.12 -4.87 -16.69
CA ARG A 327 -11.00 -5.91 -15.67
C ARG A 327 -10.38 -5.41 -14.36
N SER A 328 -9.87 -4.20 -14.32
CA SER A 328 -9.32 -3.55 -13.12
C SER A 328 -10.43 -2.82 -12.38
N ARG A 329 -11.09 -3.52 -11.46
CA ARG A 329 -12.28 -3.03 -10.74
C ARG A 329 -11.94 -2.51 -9.36
N GLY A 330 -12.79 -1.59 -8.88
CA GLY A 330 -12.66 -0.92 -7.58
C GLY A 330 -11.69 0.25 -7.61
N SER A 331 -11.19 0.60 -6.43
CA SER A 331 -10.18 1.64 -6.23
C SER A 331 -8.80 1.04 -5.96
N MET A 332 -7.78 1.89 -6.12
CA MET A 332 -6.41 1.62 -5.74
C MET A 332 -5.85 2.80 -4.94
N PRO A 333 -5.36 2.57 -3.72
CA PRO A 333 -4.58 3.56 -2.99
C PRO A 333 -3.22 3.75 -3.66
N VAL A 334 -3.07 4.83 -4.41
CA VAL A 334 -1.82 5.18 -5.11
C VAL A 334 -0.91 5.93 -4.16
N GLN A 335 0.35 5.54 -4.12
CA GLN A 335 1.35 6.14 -3.24
C GLN A 335 2.31 6.97 -4.10
N LEU A 336 2.23 8.28 -3.95
CA LEU A 336 3.02 9.24 -4.73
C LEU A 336 4.27 9.64 -3.93
N GLY A 337 5.45 9.40 -4.51
CA GLY A 337 6.73 9.68 -3.89
C GLY A 337 7.82 10.12 -4.87
N GLY A 338 9.05 10.24 -4.36
CA GLY A 338 10.17 10.75 -5.13
C GLY A 338 10.16 12.28 -5.25
N ASN A 339 10.56 12.82 -6.40
CA ASN A 339 10.65 14.25 -6.62
C ASN A 339 9.29 14.84 -7.02
N LEU A 340 8.35 14.90 -6.07
CA LEU A 340 7.02 15.50 -6.25
C LEU A 340 6.78 16.63 -5.26
N ARG A 341 6.03 17.66 -5.67
CA ARG A 341 5.62 18.77 -4.79
C ARG A 341 4.64 18.30 -3.72
N ARG A 342 3.77 17.38 -4.06
CA ARG A 342 2.76 16.80 -3.16
C ARG A 342 2.87 15.29 -3.21
N GLY A 343 3.62 14.73 -2.26
CA GLY A 343 3.71 13.29 -2.05
C GLY A 343 2.71 12.80 -1.01
N GLY A 344 2.25 11.57 -1.13
CA GLY A 344 1.30 11.01 -0.17
C GLY A 344 0.46 9.89 -0.75
N LEU A 345 -0.68 9.59 -0.10
CA LEU A 345 -1.60 8.56 -0.55
C LEU A 345 -2.85 9.18 -1.17
N PHE A 346 -3.19 8.72 -2.37
CA PHE A 346 -4.35 9.15 -3.14
C PHE A 346 -5.16 7.94 -3.61
N GLU A 347 -6.32 7.68 -3.01
CA GLU A 347 -7.16 6.56 -3.43
C GLU A 347 -8.11 6.99 -4.55
N CYS A 348 -8.03 6.28 -5.69
CA CYS A 348 -8.88 6.52 -6.86
C CYS A 348 -9.28 5.22 -7.54
N ALA A 349 -10.34 5.25 -8.33
CA ALA A 349 -10.68 4.16 -9.23
C ALA A 349 -9.57 3.95 -10.27
N PHE A 350 -9.40 2.72 -10.73
CA PHE A 350 -8.50 2.43 -11.87
C PHE A 350 -8.93 3.21 -13.11
N GLY A 351 -7.94 3.58 -13.94
CA GLY A 351 -8.15 4.31 -15.19
C GLY A 351 -7.61 5.75 -15.19
N ILE A 352 -7.23 6.30 -14.02
CA ILE A 352 -6.50 7.56 -13.96
C ILE A 352 -5.13 7.41 -14.66
N THR A 353 -4.70 8.42 -15.40
CA THR A 353 -3.42 8.38 -16.10
C THR A 353 -2.24 8.71 -15.18
N LEU A 354 -1.04 8.23 -15.54
CA LEU A 354 0.18 8.62 -14.81
C LEU A 354 0.39 10.14 -14.90
N ARG A 355 0.02 10.78 -16.02
CA ARG A 355 0.08 12.23 -16.20
C ARG A 355 -0.76 12.98 -15.17
N GLU A 356 -2.02 12.59 -15.01
CA GLU A 356 -2.90 13.18 -13.99
C GLU A 356 -2.34 12.99 -12.58
N LEU A 357 -1.82 11.79 -12.27
CA LEU A 357 -1.23 11.49 -10.96
C LEU A 357 0.01 12.35 -10.68
N VAL A 358 0.91 12.51 -11.64
CA VAL A 358 2.16 13.24 -11.47
C VAL A 358 1.95 14.75 -11.48
N HIS A 359 1.22 15.26 -12.49
CA HIS A 359 1.11 16.72 -12.69
C HIS A 359 -0.08 17.32 -11.94
N ASP A 360 -1.29 16.78 -12.07
CA ASP A 360 -2.49 17.41 -11.50
C ASP A 360 -2.58 17.16 -9.99
N ILE A 361 -2.35 15.90 -9.57
CA ILE A 361 -2.41 15.50 -8.17
C ILE A 361 -1.10 15.82 -7.47
N GLY A 362 0.02 15.30 -7.97
CA GLY A 362 1.37 15.46 -7.41
C GLY A 362 1.95 16.86 -7.56
N GLY A 363 1.43 17.66 -8.50
CA GLY A 363 1.87 19.05 -8.73
C GLY A 363 3.20 19.19 -9.49
N GLY A 364 3.64 18.13 -10.17
CA GLY A 364 4.90 18.07 -10.89
C GLY A 364 6.11 17.92 -9.97
N THR A 365 7.31 18.04 -10.54
CA THR A 365 8.57 17.89 -9.80
C THR A 365 8.75 18.94 -8.71
N ALA A 366 9.19 18.54 -7.53
CA ALA A 366 9.47 19.44 -6.41
C ALA A 366 10.66 20.38 -6.72
N SER A 367 11.63 19.90 -7.49
CA SER A 367 12.79 20.68 -7.94
C SER A 367 12.44 21.74 -8.99
N GLY A 368 11.27 21.64 -9.64
CA GLY A 368 10.92 22.46 -10.80
C GLY A 368 11.67 22.11 -12.07
N ARG A 369 12.52 21.07 -12.05
CA ARG A 369 13.26 20.56 -13.22
C ARG A 369 12.36 19.67 -14.09
N PRO A 370 12.71 19.46 -15.37
CA PRO A 370 12.00 18.51 -16.22
C PRO A 370 11.90 17.10 -15.61
N LEU A 371 10.77 16.44 -15.82
CA LEU A 371 10.59 15.06 -15.44
C LEU A 371 11.50 14.17 -16.31
N ARG A 372 12.21 13.24 -15.69
CA ARG A 372 13.03 12.22 -16.39
C ARG A 372 12.24 10.94 -16.60
N ALA A 373 11.74 10.39 -15.48
CA ALA A 373 11.05 9.12 -15.48
C ALA A 373 10.07 9.00 -14.31
N VAL A 374 9.10 8.12 -14.48
CA VAL A 374 8.20 7.67 -13.41
C VAL A 374 8.37 6.16 -13.26
N GLN A 375 8.79 5.69 -12.09
CA GLN A 375 8.78 4.26 -11.77
C GLN A 375 7.44 3.87 -11.18
N VAL A 376 6.82 2.80 -11.69
CA VAL A 376 5.53 2.30 -11.21
C VAL A 376 5.65 0.83 -10.84
N GLY A 377 5.21 0.47 -9.63
CA GLY A 377 5.17 -0.91 -9.19
C GLY A 377 6.33 -1.34 -8.28
N GLY A 378 6.95 -0.38 -7.58
CA GLY A 378 8.03 -0.63 -6.64
C GLY A 378 9.40 -0.88 -7.32
N PRO A 379 10.39 -1.47 -6.62
CA PRO A 379 11.75 -1.61 -7.11
C PRO A 379 11.88 -2.52 -8.33
N LEU A 380 10.88 -3.36 -8.57
CA LEU A 380 10.77 -4.25 -9.75
C LEU A 380 9.88 -3.67 -10.84
N GLY A 381 9.41 -2.44 -10.69
CA GLY A 381 8.55 -1.75 -11.63
C GLY A 381 9.32 -1.06 -12.76
N ALA A 382 8.67 -0.94 -13.93
CA ALA A 382 9.26 -0.28 -15.08
C ALA A 382 9.35 1.24 -14.93
N TYR A 383 10.27 1.86 -15.66
CA TYR A 383 10.40 3.31 -15.82
C TYR A 383 9.62 3.79 -17.06
N PHE A 384 8.75 4.77 -16.84
CA PHE A 384 7.94 5.40 -17.87
C PHE A 384 8.50 6.79 -18.18
N PRO A 385 8.92 7.08 -19.43
CA PRO A 385 9.30 8.43 -19.85
C PRO A 385 8.06 9.31 -20.00
N GLU A 386 8.26 10.63 -20.18
CA GLU A 386 7.19 11.62 -20.38
C GLU A 386 6.20 11.21 -21.49
N SER A 387 6.68 10.58 -22.57
CA SER A 387 5.87 10.13 -23.72
C SER A 387 4.87 9.01 -23.37
N LEU A 388 5.04 8.32 -22.26
CA LEU A 388 4.16 7.22 -21.81
C LEU A 388 3.28 7.60 -20.61
N LEU A 389 3.27 8.86 -20.18
CA LEU A 389 2.49 9.27 -19.02
C LEU A 389 0.97 9.25 -19.24
N ASP A 390 0.50 9.16 -20.46
CA ASP A 390 -0.94 9.00 -20.77
C ASP A 390 -1.43 7.56 -20.58
N THR A 391 -0.53 6.64 -20.18
CA THR A 391 -0.89 5.27 -19.82
C THR A 391 -1.80 5.29 -18.57
N PRO A 392 -3.02 4.71 -18.65
CA PRO A 392 -3.89 4.63 -17.50
C PRO A 392 -3.35 3.63 -16.47
N LEU A 393 -3.56 3.91 -15.19
CA LEU A 393 -3.29 2.98 -14.10
C LEU A 393 -4.33 1.84 -14.17
N ASP A 394 -3.96 0.80 -14.89
CA ASP A 394 -4.77 -0.37 -15.20
C ASP A 394 -3.84 -1.55 -15.44
N TYR A 395 -4.19 -2.76 -14.98
CA TYR A 395 -3.28 -3.92 -15.07
C TYR A 395 -2.94 -4.28 -16.51
N GLU A 396 -3.92 -4.23 -17.40
CA GLU A 396 -3.75 -4.59 -18.80
C GLU A 396 -3.00 -3.50 -19.59
N ALA A 397 -3.35 -2.24 -19.39
CA ALA A 397 -2.69 -1.11 -20.04
C ALA A 397 -1.23 -0.96 -19.61
N MET A 398 -0.94 -1.09 -18.32
CA MET A 398 0.43 -1.05 -17.79
C MET A 398 1.26 -2.21 -18.34
N ALA A 399 0.70 -3.43 -18.42
CA ALA A 399 1.38 -4.58 -19.01
C ALA A 399 1.66 -4.37 -20.51
N ALA A 400 0.71 -3.81 -21.27
CA ALA A 400 0.89 -3.49 -22.69
C ALA A 400 1.99 -2.43 -22.92
N ALA A 401 2.15 -1.50 -21.96
CA ALA A 401 3.24 -0.51 -21.98
C ALA A 401 4.58 -1.05 -21.45
N GLY A 402 4.66 -2.36 -21.15
CA GLY A 402 5.89 -3.02 -20.67
C GLY A 402 6.18 -2.81 -19.19
N GLY A 403 5.17 -2.52 -18.39
CA GLY A 403 5.27 -2.31 -16.95
C GLY A 403 4.24 -3.10 -16.15
N LEU A 404 4.00 -2.70 -14.92
CA LEU A 404 3.03 -3.30 -14.01
C LEU A 404 2.46 -2.26 -13.03
N VAL A 405 1.27 -2.50 -12.51
CA VAL A 405 0.70 -1.68 -11.43
C VAL A 405 1.45 -1.90 -10.11
N GLY A 406 1.84 -3.14 -9.85
CA GLY A 406 2.46 -3.52 -8.59
C GLY A 406 1.53 -3.24 -7.40
N HIS A 407 2.10 -2.69 -6.33
CA HIS A 407 1.37 -2.18 -5.16
C HIS A 407 1.02 -0.68 -5.30
N ALA A 408 1.04 -0.16 -6.54
CA ALA A 408 0.78 1.24 -6.91
C ALA A 408 1.67 2.27 -6.20
N GLY A 409 2.89 1.90 -5.86
CA GLY A 409 3.95 2.86 -5.54
C GLY A 409 4.43 3.54 -6.81
N ILE A 410 4.40 4.87 -6.82
CA ILE A 410 4.85 5.72 -7.93
C ILE A 410 5.97 6.60 -7.43
N VAL A 411 7.15 6.46 -8.04
CA VAL A 411 8.34 7.26 -7.71
C VAL A 411 8.73 8.11 -8.90
N VAL A 412 8.79 9.41 -8.70
CA VAL A 412 9.09 10.40 -9.75
C VAL A 412 10.55 10.83 -9.67
N PHE A 413 11.20 10.88 -10.82
CA PHE A 413 12.59 11.30 -11.01
C PHE A 413 12.66 12.51 -11.93
N ASP A 414 13.51 13.49 -11.60
CA ASP A 414 13.83 14.60 -12.48
C ASP A 414 15.05 14.29 -13.38
N ASP A 415 15.43 15.23 -14.22
CA ASP A 415 16.49 15.09 -15.22
C ASP A 415 17.92 15.02 -14.64
N THR A 416 18.10 15.05 -13.33
CA THR A 416 19.39 14.85 -12.66
C THR A 416 19.72 13.37 -12.47
N VAL A 417 18.75 12.47 -12.66
CA VAL A 417 18.91 11.05 -12.37
C VAL A 417 19.48 10.29 -13.57
N ASP A 418 20.53 9.53 -13.31
CA ASP A 418 21.17 8.61 -14.27
C ASP A 418 20.43 7.26 -14.27
N MET A 419 19.80 6.91 -15.39
CA MET A 419 18.96 5.72 -15.51
C MET A 419 19.79 4.43 -15.63
N ALA A 420 21.07 4.51 -16.02
CA ALA A 420 21.96 3.34 -15.98
C ALA A 420 22.28 2.95 -14.53
N ARG A 421 22.41 3.93 -13.62
CA ARG A 421 22.54 3.66 -12.18
C ARG A 421 21.27 3.05 -11.61
N GLN A 422 20.10 3.50 -12.04
CA GLN A 422 18.83 2.92 -11.60
C GLN A 422 18.67 1.47 -12.07
N ALA A 423 19.04 1.16 -13.31
CA ALA A 423 19.07 -0.21 -13.82
C ALA A 423 20.03 -1.11 -13.02
N ARG A 424 21.21 -0.60 -12.68
CA ARG A 424 22.16 -1.32 -11.83
C ARG A 424 21.59 -1.55 -10.43
N PHE A 425 20.97 -0.54 -9.82
CA PHE A 425 20.33 -0.65 -8.51
C PHE A 425 19.26 -1.77 -8.48
N ALA A 426 18.50 -1.95 -9.55
CA ALA A 426 17.50 -3.03 -9.61
C ALA A 426 18.16 -4.42 -9.49
N PHE A 427 19.31 -4.65 -10.15
CA PHE A 427 20.07 -5.88 -9.99
C PHE A 427 20.68 -6.02 -8.60
N GLU A 428 21.26 -4.94 -8.06
CA GLU A 428 21.86 -4.93 -6.71
C GLU A 428 20.81 -5.25 -5.65
N PHE A 429 19.62 -4.65 -5.75
CA PHE A 429 18.50 -4.94 -4.88
C PHE A 429 18.09 -6.41 -4.97
N CYS A 430 17.92 -6.94 -6.19
CA CYS A 430 17.57 -8.34 -6.38
C CYS A 430 18.67 -9.29 -5.84
N ALA A 431 19.93 -8.97 -6.02
CA ALA A 431 21.06 -9.76 -5.51
C ALA A 431 21.05 -9.82 -3.97
N LEU A 432 20.76 -8.69 -3.31
CA LEU A 432 20.69 -8.58 -1.86
C LEU A 432 19.50 -9.37 -1.28
N GLU A 433 18.34 -9.23 -1.91
CA GLU A 433 17.07 -9.78 -1.40
C GLU A 433 16.74 -11.18 -1.90
N SER A 434 17.53 -11.75 -2.80
CA SER A 434 17.31 -13.10 -3.33
C SER A 434 17.35 -14.14 -2.24
N CYS A 435 16.34 -15.03 -2.20
CA CYS A 435 16.39 -16.20 -1.31
C CYS A 435 17.52 -17.20 -1.65
N GLY A 436 18.16 -17.04 -2.81
CA GLY A 436 19.28 -17.84 -3.27
C GLY A 436 18.90 -19.22 -3.86
N LYS A 437 17.61 -19.54 -3.98
CA LYS A 437 17.17 -20.89 -4.38
C LYS A 437 17.40 -21.18 -5.86
N CYS A 438 16.98 -20.33 -6.77
CA CYS A 438 17.11 -20.56 -8.20
C CYS A 438 18.31 -19.81 -8.81
N THR A 439 19.01 -20.48 -9.72
CA THR A 439 20.23 -19.96 -10.36
C THR A 439 19.98 -18.68 -11.17
N PRO A 440 18.88 -18.55 -11.99
CA PRO A 440 18.64 -17.34 -12.76
C PRO A 440 18.59 -16.08 -11.91
N CYS A 441 17.86 -16.09 -10.80
CA CYS A 441 17.78 -14.97 -9.88
C CYS A 441 19.13 -14.74 -9.15
N ARG A 442 19.65 -15.77 -8.46
CA ARG A 442 20.85 -15.62 -7.62
C ARG A 442 22.09 -15.19 -8.39
N ILE A 443 22.35 -15.83 -9.53
CA ILE A 443 23.54 -15.55 -10.34
C ILE A 443 23.28 -14.40 -11.31
N GLY A 444 22.09 -14.38 -11.95
CA GLY A 444 21.73 -13.36 -12.92
C GLY A 444 21.74 -11.95 -12.36
N SER A 445 21.18 -11.75 -11.15
CA SER A 445 21.19 -10.41 -10.52
C SER A 445 22.61 -9.94 -10.19
N THR A 446 23.48 -10.81 -9.64
CA THR A 446 24.88 -10.47 -9.34
C THR A 446 25.65 -10.15 -10.63
N ARG A 447 25.53 -11.00 -11.63
CA ARG A 447 26.23 -10.78 -12.94
C ARG A 447 25.68 -9.58 -13.69
N GLY A 448 24.37 -9.31 -13.59
CA GLY A 448 23.74 -8.11 -14.16
C GLY A 448 24.33 -6.84 -13.55
N ALA A 449 24.41 -6.75 -12.21
CA ALA A 449 25.01 -5.62 -11.52
C ALA A 449 26.50 -5.40 -11.89
N GLU A 450 27.29 -6.48 -11.92
CA GLU A 450 28.71 -6.43 -12.32
C GLU A 450 28.87 -5.99 -13.79
N THR A 451 28.00 -6.47 -14.69
CA THR A 451 28.05 -6.14 -16.13
C THR A 451 27.67 -4.68 -16.36
N LEU A 452 26.61 -4.18 -15.70
CA LEU A 452 26.26 -2.76 -15.77
C LEU A 452 27.35 -1.86 -15.16
N ALA A 453 28.08 -2.32 -14.14
CA ALA A 453 29.23 -1.61 -13.63
C ALA A 453 30.35 -1.46 -14.68
N LYS A 454 30.56 -2.45 -15.57
CA LYS A 454 31.47 -2.33 -16.72
C LYS A 454 30.98 -1.32 -17.74
N VAL A 455 29.68 -1.35 -18.06
CA VAL A 455 29.04 -0.36 -18.96
C VAL A 455 29.27 1.06 -18.42
N ALA A 456 29.04 1.30 -17.13
CA ALA A 456 29.24 2.61 -16.50
C ALA A 456 30.71 3.10 -16.55
N ARG A 457 31.70 2.18 -16.65
CA ARG A 457 33.11 2.53 -16.84
C ARG A 457 33.50 2.69 -18.32
N GLY A 458 32.55 2.54 -19.25
CA GLY A 458 32.82 2.61 -20.68
C GLY A 458 33.51 1.36 -21.25
N GLU A 459 33.51 0.24 -20.54
CA GLU A 459 34.12 -1.03 -20.98
C GLU A 459 33.19 -1.73 -21.99
N ALA A 460 33.51 -1.66 -23.27
CA ALA A 460 32.75 -2.26 -24.38
C ALA A 460 31.21 -2.20 -24.18
N PRO A 461 30.59 -0.99 -24.08
CA PRO A 461 29.21 -0.84 -23.65
C PRO A 461 28.21 -1.68 -24.45
N SER A 462 28.30 -1.66 -25.79
CA SER A 462 27.37 -2.41 -26.63
C SER A 462 27.44 -3.93 -26.42
N VAL A 463 28.63 -4.48 -26.19
CA VAL A 463 28.81 -5.92 -25.93
C VAL A 463 28.26 -6.28 -24.55
N ASN A 464 28.58 -5.49 -23.54
CA ASN A 464 28.10 -5.74 -22.17
C ASN A 464 26.60 -5.53 -22.05
N LEU A 465 25.97 -4.57 -22.76
CA LEU A 465 24.51 -4.43 -22.80
C LEU A 465 23.86 -5.68 -23.40
N LYS A 466 24.41 -6.27 -24.46
CA LYS A 466 23.87 -7.51 -24.98
C LYS A 466 23.90 -8.64 -23.95
N VAL A 467 24.96 -8.74 -23.14
CA VAL A 467 25.03 -9.72 -22.03
C VAL A 467 23.95 -9.43 -20.99
N VAL A 468 23.69 -8.14 -20.67
CA VAL A 468 22.60 -7.75 -19.75
C VAL A 468 21.22 -8.17 -20.28
N GLU A 469 20.96 -7.95 -21.58
CA GLU A 469 19.71 -8.36 -22.24
C GLU A 469 19.51 -9.89 -22.17
N ASP A 470 20.58 -10.67 -22.43
CA ASP A 470 20.55 -12.13 -22.38
C ASP A 470 20.30 -12.63 -20.91
N LEU A 471 20.95 -12.00 -19.93
CA LEU A 471 20.69 -12.28 -18.50
C LEU A 471 19.25 -11.97 -18.12
N CYS A 472 18.70 -10.83 -18.57
CA CYS A 472 17.32 -10.45 -18.35
C CYS A 472 16.35 -11.49 -18.92
N THR A 473 16.61 -11.98 -20.13
CA THR A 473 15.80 -13.05 -20.75
C THR A 473 15.80 -14.30 -19.89
N VAL A 474 16.98 -14.79 -19.49
CA VAL A 474 17.08 -15.99 -18.63
C VAL A 474 16.40 -15.78 -17.27
N MET A 475 16.52 -14.59 -16.67
CA MET A 475 15.87 -14.28 -15.41
C MET A 475 14.34 -14.27 -15.53
N THR A 476 13.82 -13.68 -16.60
CA THR A 476 12.37 -13.65 -16.88
C THR A 476 11.81 -15.07 -17.04
N ASP A 477 12.46 -15.90 -17.85
CA ASP A 477 11.91 -17.19 -18.28
C ASP A 477 12.12 -18.31 -17.26
N ALA A 478 13.16 -18.23 -16.43
CA ALA A 478 13.58 -19.35 -15.59
C ALA A 478 13.64 -19.07 -14.08
N SER A 479 13.28 -17.88 -13.62
CA SER A 479 13.18 -17.62 -12.17
C SER A 479 11.93 -18.24 -11.56
N LEU A 480 12.05 -18.78 -10.34
CA LEU A 480 10.94 -19.45 -9.65
C LEU A 480 9.85 -18.48 -9.14
N CYS A 481 10.16 -17.21 -8.98
CA CYS A 481 9.23 -16.20 -8.47
C CYS A 481 9.43 -14.83 -9.12
N ALA A 482 8.51 -13.93 -8.80
CA ALA A 482 8.48 -12.57 -9.31
C ALA A 482 9.75 -11.76 -8.99
N LEU A 483 10.46 -12.00 -7.86
CA LEU A 483 11.67 -11.24 -7.56
C LEU A 483 12.69 -11.33 -8.70
N GLY A 484 13.06 -12.54 -9.11
CA GLY A 484 13.98 -12.72 -10.25
C GLY A 484 13.33 -12.44 -11.60
N GLY A 485 12.07 -12.86 -11.78
CA GLY A 485 11.35 -12.74 -13.06
C GLY A 485 10.97 -11.31 -13.45
N LEU A 486 10.77 -10.40 -12.49
CA LEU A 486 10.42 -9.01 -12.76
C LEU A 486 11.60 -8.02 -12.63
N THR A 487 12.73 -8.41 -12.04
CA THR A 487 13.96 -7.58 -12.01
C THR A 487 14.35 -7.05 -13.41
N PRO A 488 14.17 -7.80 -14.51
CA PRO A 488 14.36 -7.29 -15.86
C PRO A 488 13.52 -6.09 -16.28
N LEU A 489 12.34 -5.85 -15.67
CA LEU A 489 11.45 -4.74 -16.09
C LEU A 489 12.09 -3.35 -15.92
N PRO A 490 12.58 -2.96 -14.70
CA PRO A 490 13.27 -1.68 -14.54
C PRO A 490 14.55 -1.61 -15.37
N VAL A 491 15.29 -2.70 -15.52
CA VAL A 491 16.54 -2.74 -16.31
C VAL A 491 16.24 -2.49 -17.78
N MET A 492 15.34 -3.27 -18.38
CA MET A 492 15.03 -3.20 -19.80
C MET A 492 14.30 -1.92 -20.18
N SER A 493 13.42 -1.39 -19.30
CA SER A 493 12.77 -0.09 -19.54
C SER A 493 13.78 1.06 -19.49
N ALA A 494 14.76 1.03 -18.58
CA ALA A 494 15.84 2.00 -18.55
C ALA A 494 16.69 1.95 -19.83
N ILE A 495 17.09 0.77 -20.27
CA ILE A 495 17.87 0.60 -21.52
C ILE A 495 17.07 1.06 -22.73
N ARG A 496 15.76 0.75 -22.79
CA ARG A 496 14.89 1.07 -23.93
C ARG A 496 14.66 2.56 -24.07
N HIS A 497 14.38 3.26 -22.98
CA HIS A 497 13.92 4.65 -23.01
C HIS A 497 15.00 5.69 -22.74
N PHE A 498 16.17 5.27 -22.19
CA PHE A 498 17.24 6.17 -21.76
C PHE A 498 18.62 5.64 -22.17
N ARG A 499 18.72 5.18 -23.41
CA ARG A 499 19.88 4.47 -23.96
C ARG A 499 21.17 5.30 -23.89
N GLU A 500 21.04 6.62 -23.94
CA GLU A 500 22.14 7.57 -23.85
C GLU A 500 22.91 7.47 -22.52
N ASP A 501 22.23 7.16 -21.40
CA ASP A 501 22.85 7.01 -20.08
C ASP A 501 23.78 5.78 -20.00
N PHE A 502 23.64 4.84 -20.95
CA PHE A 502 24.47 3.64 -21.05
C PHE A 502 25.69 3.80 -21.98
N GLY A 503 26.01 5.02 -22.40
CA GLY A 503 27.17 5.30 -23.26
C GLY A 503 27.06 4.74 -24.69
N VAL A 504 25.85 4.37 -25.12
CA VAL A 504 25.58 3.89 -26.47
C VAL A 504 24.74 4.93 -27.19
N ARG A 505 25.34 5.55 -28.23
CA ARG A 505 24.59 6.47 -29.10
C ARG A 505 23.49 5.67 -29.82
N GLY A 506 22.24 6.11 -29.64
CA GLY A 506 21.12 5.51 -30.35
C GLY A 506 21.35 5.63 -31.84
N THR A 507 21.18 4.55 -32.59
CA THR A 507 20.80 4.64 -33.99
C THR A 507 19.38 5.22 -34.04
N PRO A 508 19.13 6.26 -34.85
CA PRO A 508 17.82 6.89 -34.93
C PRO A 508 16.72 5.90 -35.35
#